data_3b4d4c394e0a9208427e647dc272fd45
#
_entry.id   3b4d4c394e0a9208427e647dc272fd45
#
_cell.length_a   1.000
_cell.length_b   1.000
_cell.length_c   1.000
_cell.angle_alpha   90.00
_cell.angle_beta   90.00
_cell.angle_gamma   90.00
#
_symmetry.space_group_name_H-M   'P 1'
#
loop_
_entity.id
_entity.type
_entity.pdbx_description
1 polymer ?
#
loop_
_entity_poly.entity_id
_entity_poly.type
_entity_poly.pdbx_seq_one_letter_code
_entity_poly.pdbx_strand_id
1 'polypeptide(L)'
;YTIFHQDTKTFSNLWTEYYCKYEDFCKAYEDDMLKYANQSGLFVKANVPKNNFPVSMIPWTSFEGFNLNLQKSYDFLQPIFTMGKYYKENDKILLPLAIQVHHAVCDGFHICRFVNELQELLNS
;
A
#
# COMPACT_ATOMS: atom_id res chain seq x y z
N TYR A 1 5.09 3.11 2.04
CA TYR A 1 4.89 1.68 2.32
C TYR A 1 5.74 1.20 3.48
N THR A 2 5.37 0.05 4.04
CA THR A 2 6.04 -0.53 5.20
C THR A 2 7.03 -1.62 4.80
N ILE A 3 8.18 -1.66 5.49
CA ILE A 3 9.19 -2.72 5.39
C ILE A 3 9.24 -3.45 6.73
N PHE A 4 9.17 -4.78 6.70
CA PHE A 4 9.29 -5.60 7.90
C PHE A 4 10.73 -6.11 8.07
N HIS A 5 11.28 -5.93 9.28
CA HIS A 5 12.59 -6.41 9.67
C HIS A 5 12.47 -7.72 10.45
N GLN A 6 12.94 -8.83 9.84
CA GLN A 6 12.80 -10.17 10.42
C GLN A 6 13.59 -10.38 11.71
N ASP A 7 14.72 -9.73 11.84
CA ASP A 7 15.62 -9.84 13.01
C ASP A 7 15.04 -9.13 14.24
N THR A 8 14.53 -7.91 14.06
CA THR A 8 14.00 -7.09 15.16
C THR A 8 12.49 -7.22 15.36
N LYS A 9 11.75 -7.86 14.42
CA LYS A 9 10.28 -7.94 14.37
C LYS A 9 9.60 -6.57 14.41
N THR A 10 10.23 -5.58 13.79
CA THR A 10 9.74 -4.20 13.70
C THR A 10 9.48 -3.78 12.26
N PHE A 11 8.86 -2.61 12.08
CA PHE A 11 8.58 -2.01 10.79
C PHE A 11 9.30 -0.69 10.62
N SER A 12 9.69 -0.40 9.38
CA SER A 12 10.08 0.93 8.92
C SER A 12 9.16 1.41 7.81
N ASN A 13 9.02 2.72 7.67
CA ASN A 13 8.31 3.34 6.57
C ASN A 13 9.31 3.86 5.53
N LEU A 14 9.04 3.54 4.28
CA LEU A 14 9.78 4.01 3.11
C LEU A 14 8.81 4.59 2.09
N TRP A 15 9.26 5.54 1.30
CA TRP A 15 8.47 6.12 0.22
C TRP A 15 9.28 6.15 -1.06
N THR A 16 8.58 6.00 -2.19
CA THR A 16 9.15 6.10 -3.54
C THR A 16 8.41 7.18 -4.32
N GLU A 17 9.13 7.95 -5.11
CA GLU A 17 8.56 8.97 -5.98
C GLU A 17 7.62 8.33 -7.02
N TYR A 18 6.54 9.06 -7.35
CA TYR A 18 5.65 8.64 -8.42
C TYR A 18 6.25 8.92 -9.79
N TYR A 19 6.14 7.96 -10.69
CA TYR A 19 6.50 8.08 -12.10
C TYR A 19 5.34 7.69 -12.99
N CYS A 20 5.11 8.42 -14.09
CA CYS A 20 4.02 8.11 -15.01
C CYS A 20 4.22 6.78 -15.76
N LYS A 21 5.47 6.37 -15.98
CA LYS A 21 5.79 5.08 -16.59
C LYS A 21 6.04 4.04 -15.51
N TYR A 22 5.42 2.90 -15.66
CA TYR A 22 5.52 1.80 -14.70
C TYR A 22 6.95 1.31 -14.50
N GLU A 23 7.72 1.20 -15.59
CA GLU A 23 9.12 0.75 -15.54
C GLU A 23 10.02 1.71 -14.75
N ASP A 24 9.80 3.01 -14.90
CA ASP A 24 10.55 4.04 -14.17
C ASP A 24 10.20 3.99 -12.67
N PHE A 25 8.94 3.77 -12.34
CA PHE A 25 8.51 3.57 -10.95
C PHE A 25 9.12 2.31 -10.34
N CYS A 26 9.09 1.17 -11.05
CA CYS A 26 9.69 -0.09 -10.59
C CYS A 26 11.18 0.09 -10.29
N LYS A 27 11.91 0.74 -11.19
CA LYS A 27 13.33 1.02 -10.99
C LYS A 27 13.56 1.91 -9.76
N ALA A 28 12.81 2.99 -9.61
CA ALA A 28 12.92 3.86 -8.44
C ALA A 28 12.60 3.12 -7.12
N TYR A 29 11.60 2.23 -7.14
CA TYR A 29 11.27 1.38 -6.00
C TYR A 29 12.41 0.41 -5.65
N GLU A 30 13.00 -0.25 -6.65
CA GLU A 30 14.14 -1.15 -6.45
C GLU A 30 15.37 -0.42 -5.90
N ASP A 31 15.69 0.75 -6.44
CA ASP A 31 16.79 1.61 -5.97
C ASP A 31 16.57 2.05 -4.51
N ASP A 32 15.35 2.44 -4.15
CA ASP A 32 14.98 2.80 -2.78
C ASP A 32 15.07 1.60 -1.83
N MET A 33 14.61 0.43 -2.25
CA MET A 33 14.72 -0.81 -1.47
C MET A 33 16.18 -1.21 -1.24
N LEU A 34 17.04 -1.16 -2.28
CA LEU A 34 18.46 -1.45 -2.14
C LEU A 34 19.15 -0.51 -1.16
N LYS A 35 18.77 0.77 -1.16
CA LYS A 35 19.41 1.80 -0.34
C LYS A 35 18.92 1.82 1.11
N TYR A 36 17.64 1.59 1.34
CA TYR A 36 17.00 1.87 2.61
C TYR A 36 16.40 0.65 3.33
N ALA A 37 16.18 -0.49 2.68
CA ALA A 37 15.46 -1.63 3.28
C ALA A 37 16.14 -2.22 4.53
N ASN A 38 17.47 -2.08 4.65
CA ASN A 38 18.23 -2.58 5.79
C ASN A 38 18.48 -1.52 6.89
N GLN A 39 17.93 -0.31 6.71
CA GLN A 39 18.08 0.74 7.71
C GLN A 39 17.00 0.58 8.79
N SER A 40 17.39 0.84 10.04
CA SER A 40 16.47 0.82 11.18
C SER A 40 15.90 2.21 11.45
N GLY A 41 14.72 2.25 12.05
CA GLY A 41 14.00 3.48 12.39
C GLY A 41 12.61 3.53 11.78
N LEU A 42 11.77 4.43 12.30
CA LEU A 42 10.38 4.54 11.84
C LEU A 42 10.29 5.08 10.39
N PHE A 43 11.13 6.06 10.06
CA PHE A 43 11.23 6.64 8.72
C PHE A 43 12.69 6.59 8.25
N VAL A 44 12.95 5.75 7.25
CA VAL A 44 14.33 5.50 6.78
C VAL A 44 14.76 6.44 5.63
N LYS A 45 13.81 7.07 4.95
CA LYS A 45 14.06 8.08 3.92
C LYS A 45 13.41 9.39 4.33
N ALA A 46 14.20 10.46 4.38
CA ALA A 46 13.75 11.80 4.77
C ALA A 46 12.81 12.44 3.72
N ASN A 47 12.24 13.59 4.07
CA ASN A 47 11.46 14.45 3.18
C ASN A 47 10.24 13.76 2.55
N VAL A 48 9.47 13.03 3.36
CA VAL A 48 8.22 12.42 2.91
C VAL A 48 7.31 13.49 2.27
N PRO A 49 6.91 13.34 1.02
CA PRO A 49 6.04 14.32 0.36
C PRO A 49 4.66 14.36 1.02
N LYS A 50 4.02 15.54 1.03
CA LYS A 50 2.69 15.70 1.61
C LYS A 50 1.59 15.00 0.81
N ASN A 51 1.76 14.90 -0.50
CA ASN A 51 0.85 14.24 -1.43
C ASN A 51 1.19 12.74 -1.58
N ASN A 52 1.15 12.01 -0.50
CA ASN A 52 1.40 10.57 -0.47
C ASN A 52 0.14 9.80 -0.05
N PHE A 53 0.19 8.49 -0.15
CA PHE A 53 -0.77 7.58 0.45
C PHE A 53 -0.06 6.35 1.01
N PRO A 54 -0.53 5.83 2.18
CA PRO A 54 0.08 4.65 2.78
C PRO A 54 -0.37 3.36 2.10
N VAL A 55 0.60 2.47 1.88
CA VAL A 55 0.40 1.09 1.44
C VAL A 55 1.07 0.16 2.44
N SER A 56 0.32 -0.80 2.97
CA SER A 56 0.84 -1.80 3.90
C SER A 56 0.47 -3.21 3.46
N MET A 57 1.19 -4.20 3.99
CA MET A 57 0.91 -5.60 3.73
C MET A 57 0.96 -6.40 5.04
N ILE A 58 0.02 -7.32 5.19
CA ILE A 58 -0.03 -8.31 6.26
C ILE A 58 0.22 -9.70 5.63
N PRO A 59 1.48 -10.09 5.38
CA PRO A 59 1.80 -11.28 4.58
C PRO A 59 1.59 -12.60 5.32
N TRP A 60 1.26 -12.54 6.61
CA TRP A 60 1.09 -13.73 7.46
C TRP A 60 -0.33 -14.28 7.48
N THR A 61 -1.32 -13.46 7.12
CA THR A 61 -2.73 -13.87 7.14
C THR A 61 -3.50 -13.28 5.96
N SER A 62 -4.52 -14.01 5.53
CA SER A 62 -5.54 -13.52 4.61
C SER A 62 -6.73 -12.96 5.41
N PHE A 63 -7.57 -12.14 4.80
CA PHE A 63 -8.77 -11.57 5.41
C PHE A 63 -9.88 -11.39 4.38
N GLU A 64 -11.13 -11.40 4.83
CA GLU A 64 -12.31 -11.03 4.05
C GLU A 64 -12.77 -9.59 4.34
N GLY A 65 -12.36 -9.06 5.48
CA GLY A 65 -12.62 -7.68 5.89
C GLY A 65 -11.50 -7.14 6.75
N PHE A 66 -11.14 -5.88 6.55
CA PHE A 66 -10.12 -5.17 7.31
C PHE A 66 -10.52 -3.70 7.46
N ASN A 67 -10.56 -3.21 8.69
CA ASN A 67 -10.91 -1.83 9.00
C ASN A 67 -9.88 -1.21 9.94
N LEU A 68 -9.44 -0.02 9.63
CA LEU A 68 -8.63 0.82 10.53
C LEU A 68 -9.54 1.86 11.20
N ASN A 69 -9.67 1.76 12.52
CA ASN A 69 -10.35 2.78 13.31
C ASN A 69 -9.37 3.89 13.63
N LEU A 70 -9.38 4.95 12.81
CA LEU A 70 -8.56 6.12 13.04
C LEU A 70 -9.21 6.99 14.11
N GLN A 71 -8.65 6.99 15.33
CA GLN A 71 -9.13 7.89 16.39
C GLN A 71 -8.86 9.34 16.02
N LYS A 72 -9.89 10.19 16.05
CA LYS A 72 -9.84 11.66 15.86
C LYS A 72 -9.45 12.15 14.47
N SER A 73 -9.61 11.36 13.40
CA SER A 73 -9.10 11.77 12.09
C SER A 73 -10.18 12.02 11.04
N TYR A 74 -11.10 12.91 11.34
CA TYR A 74 -11.94 13.50 10.27
C TYR A 74 -11.11 14.25 9.21
N ASP A 75 -9.83 14.50 9.48
CA ASP A 75 -8.92 15.25 8.61
C ASP A 75 -7.96 14.35 7.82
N PHE A 76 -8.00 13.02 7.99
CA PHE A 76 -7.18 12.12 7.19
C PHE A 76 -7.86 11.78 5.87
N LEU A 77 -7.58 12.57 4.84
CA LEU A 77 -8.23 12.48 3.53
C LEU A 77 -7.52 11.55 2.54
N GLN A 78 -6.33 11.06 2.89
CA GLN A 78 -5.55 10.17 2.03
C GLN A 78 -6.15 8.76 2.01
N PRO A 79 -6.18 8.09 0.85
CA PRO A 79 -6.58 6.68 0.79
C PRO A 79 -5.55 5.80 1.51
N ILE A 80 -6.02 4.74 2.16
CA ILE A 80 -5.18 3.74 2.82
C ILE A 80 -5.40 2.41 2.14
N PHE A 81 -4.30 1.76 1.73
CA PHE A 81 -4.31 0.45 1.10
C PHE A 81 -3.66 -0.57 2.02
N THR A 82 -4.34 -1.70 2.27
CA THR A 82 -3.79 -2.80 3.05
C THR A 82 -3.99 -4.11 2.30
N MET A 83 -2.90 -4.79 1.99
CA MET A 83 -2.89 -6.09 1.32
C MET A 83 -2.76 -7.20 2.35
N GLY A 84 -3.48 -8.30 2.14
CA GLY A 84 -3.34 -9.52 2.92
C GLY A 84 -2.41 -10.53 2.25
N LYS A 85 -2.32 -11.73 2.86
CA LYS A 85 -1.60 -12.85 2.25
C LYS A 85 -2.37 -13.35 1.03
N TYR A 86 -1.69 -13.49 -0.10
CA TYR A 86 -2.28 -14.08 -1.29
C TYR A 86 -2.62 -15.57 -1.09
N TYR A 87 -3.58 -16.08 -1.82
CA TYR A 87 -4.00 -17.48 -1.82
C TYR A 87 -4.39 -17.93 -3.22
N LYS A 88 -4.51 -19.25 -3.40
CA LYS A 88 -4.97 -19.85 -4.68
C LYS A 88 -6.41 -20.33 -4.55
N GLU A 89 -7.21 -20.00 -5.55
CA GLU A 89 -8.58 -20.48 -5.69
C GLU A 89 -8.91 -20.67 -7.17
N ASN A 90 -9.37 -21.86 -7.54
CA ASN A 90 -9.75 -22.20 -8.92
C ASN A 90 -8.69 -21.79 -9.96
N ASP A 91 -7.43 -22.16 -9.73
CA ASP A 91 -6.25 -21.86 -10.56
C ASP A 91 -5.91 -20.36 -10.70
N LYS A 92 -6.56 -19.51 -9.92
CA LYS A 92 -6.23 -18.07 -9.82
C LYS A 92 -5.44 -17.79 -8.54
N ILE A 93 -4.56 -16.80 -8.65
CA ILE A 93 -3.89 -16.22 -7.48
C ILE A 93 -4.70 -14.97 -7.10
N LEU A 94 -5.20 -14.97 -5.86
CA LEU A 94 -6.00 -13.89 -5.32
C LEU A 94 -5.24 -13.18 -4.19
N LEU A 95 -5.33 -11.86 -4.17
CA LEU A 95 -4.74 -11.00 -3.15
C LEU A 95 -5.84 -10.18 -2.48
N PRO A 96 -6.11 -10.37 -1.18
CA PRO A 96 -7.03 -9.50 -0.46
C PRO A 96 -6.48 -8.07 -0.42
N LEU A 97 -7.32 -7.12 -0.82
CA LEU A 97 -7.01 -5.70 -0.80
C LEU A 97 -8.11 -4.94 -0.08
N ALA A 98 -7.79 -4.38 1.08
CA ALA A 98 -8.64 -3.41 1.76
C ALA A 98 -8.27 -2.00 1.35
N ILE A 99 -9.27 -1.21 0.96
CA ILE A 99 -9.11 0.18 0.57
C ILE A 99 -10.01 1.03 1.46
N GLN A 100 -9.39 1.93 2.22
CA GLN A 100 -10.12 2.87 3.07
C GLN A 100 -9.98 4.27 2.52
N VAL A 101 -11.09 4.95 2.29
CA VAL A 101 -11.15 6.31 1.76
C VAL A 101 -12.06 7.17 2.63
N HIS A 102 -11.81 8.47 2.64
CA HIS A 102 -12.67 9.43 3.35
C HIS A 102 -13.79 9.90 2.41
N HIS A 103 -15.05 9.80 2.85
CA HIS A 103 -16.22 10.07 2.01
C HIS A 103 -16.30 11.53 1.55
N ALA A 104 -15.66 12.47 2.24
CA ALA A 104 -15.61 13.88 1.81
C ALA A 104 -14.86 14.10 0.48
N VAL A 105 -13.97 13.18 0.09
CA VAL A 105 -13.13 13.29 -1.12
C VAL A 105 -13.30 12.14 -2.09
N CYS A 106 -14.00 11.08 -1.71
CA CYS A 106 -14.19 9.88 -2.52
C CYS A 106 -15.54 9.23 -2.20
N ASP A 107 -16.38 9.04 -3.19
CA ASP A 107 -17.64 8.32 -3.08
C ASP A 107 -17.57 6.91 -3.71
N GLY A 108 -18.70 6.18 -3.67
CA GLY A 108 -18.77 4.82 -4.18
C GLY A 108 -18.43 4.71 -5.68
N PHE A 109 -18.72 5.70 -6.48
CA PHE A 109 -18.38 5.70 -7.91
C PHE A 109 -16.86 5.69 -8.11
N HIS A 110 -16.14 6.55 -7.40
CA HIS A 110 -14.68 6.68 -7.53
C HIS A 110 -13.95 5.42 -7.10
N ILE A 111 -14.36 4.83 -5.96
CA ILE A 111 -13.70 3.62 -5.47
C ILE A 111 -14.01 2.40 -6.34
N CYS A 112 -15.25 2.25 -6.84
CA CYS A 112 -15.59 1.15 -7.74
C CYS A 112 -14.85 1.27 -9.08
N ARG A 113 -14.73 2.48 -9.61
CA ARG A 113 -13.95 2.74 -10.82
C ARG A 113 -12.48 2.34 -10.62
N PHE A 114 -11.87 2.77 -9.52
CA PHE A 114 -10.49 2.39 -9.19
C PHE A 114 -10.30 0.87 -9.12
N VAL A 115 -11.18 0.15 -8.43
CA VAL A 115 -11.12 -1.31 -8.29
C VAL A 115 -11.23 -2.01 -9.64
N ASN A 116 -12.15 -1.57 -10.50
CA ASN A 116 -12.35 -2.16 -11.82
C ASN A 116 -11.13 -1.93 -12.72
N GLU A 117 -10.61 -0.69 -12.79
CA GLU A 117 -9.41 -0.36 -13.57
C GLU A 117 -8.18 -1.13 -13.06
N LEU A 118 -8.00 -1.25 -11.74
CA LEU A 118 -6.93 -2.06 -11.16
C LEU A 118 -7.05 -3.53 -11.55
N GLN A 119 -8.27 -4.10 -11.51
CA GLN A 119 -8.50 -5.49 -11.90
C GLN A 119 -8.21 -5.73 -13.39
N GLU A 120 -8.54 -4.80 -14.27
CA GLU A 120 -8.20 -4.86 -15.69
C GLU A 120 -6.68 -4.87 -15.91
N LEU A 121 -5.95 -4.00 -15.22
CA LEU A 121 -4.48 -3.95 -15.27
C LEU A 121 -3.83 -5.25 -14.77
N LEU A 122 -4.38 -5.87 -13.74
CA LEU A 122 -3.86 -7.12 -13.19
C LEU A 122 -4.15 -8.33 -14.10
N ASN A 123 -5.12 -8.24 -14.98
CA ASN A 123 -5.50 -9.29 -15.92
C ASN A 123 -4.82 -9.15 -17.29
N SER A 124 -4.13 -8.05 -17.55
CA SER A 124 -3.49 -7.73 -18.82
C SER A 124 -2.15 -8.48 -19.08
#